data_514d8100abefd0ee6009effad2bae7ed
#
_entry.id   514d8100abefd0ee6009effad2bae7ed
#
_cell.length_a   1.000
_cell.length_b   1.000
_cell.length_c   1.000
_cell.angle_alpha   90.00
_cell.angle_beta   90.00
_cell.angle_gamma   90.00
#
_symmetry.space_group_name_H-M   'P 1'
#
loop_
_entity.id
_entity.type
_entity.pdbx_description
1 polymer ?
#
loop_
_entity_poly.entity_id
_entity_poly.type
_entity_poly.pdbx_seq_one_letter_code
_entity_poly.pdbx_strand_id
1 'polypeptide(L)'
;MKAPVYTVGVDVPTADIAKLLIQHRISAVPVVDASGAVVGLVSEHDLISREGPTALDVMSPGIVSVTEDTDVDDVRHLLVDRRIRRVPVMSGGRLVGIVSRADIVALIAMEWVCEVCGTQARGEHPPASCPTCAADTVRFVHLQQPPGT
;
A
#
# COMPACT_ATOMS: atom_id res chain seq x y z
N MET A 1 -2.09 3.88 -2.85
CA MET A 1 -2.51 4.09 -1.45
C MET A 1 -3.97 4.44 -1.41
N LYS A 2 -4.76 3.76 -0.60
CA LYS A 2 -6.19 4.05 -0.44
C LYS A 2 -6.43 4.99 0.73
N ALA A 3 -7.21 6.04 0.51
CA ALA A 3 -7.70 6.96 1.54
C ALA A 3 -9.19 7.23 1.28
N PRO A 4 -10.05 7.43 2.32
CA PRO A 4 -9.69 7.43 3.73
C PRO A 4 -9.35 6.03 4.27
N VAL A 5 -8.61 5.99 5.37
CA VAL A 5 -8.22 4.74 6.01
C VAL A 5 -9.18 4.46 7.17
N TYR A 6 -9.80 3.28 7.13
CA TYR A 6 -10.62 2.79 8.23
C TYR A 6 -9.71 2.16 9.29
N THR A 7 -9.99 2.41 10.56
CA THR A 7 -9.26 1.82 11.68
C THR A 7 -10.25 1.25 12.70
N VAL A 8 -9.77 0.33 13.53
CA VAL A 8 -10.54 -0.19 14.67
C VAL A 8 -9.72 -0.06 15.94
N GLY A 9 -10.39 0.07 17.07
CA GLY A 9 -9.75 0.02 18.38
C GLY A 9 -9.42 -1.41 18.79
N VAL A 10 -8.56 -1.58 19.78
CA VAL A 10 -8.13 -2.89 20.27
C VAL A 10 -9.26 -3.75 20.87
N ASP A 11 -10.31 -3.13 21.33
CA ASP A 11 -11.47 -3.76 21.98
C ASP A 11 -12.68 -3.98 21.05
N VAL A 12 -12.56 -3.64 19.77
CA VAL A 12 -13.64 -3.82 18.79
C VAL A 12 -13.90 -5.32 18.58
N PRO A 13 -15.16 -5.78 18.66
CA PRO A 13 -15.48 -7.20 18.43
C PRO A 13 -15.10 -7.68 17.03
N THR A 14 -14.64 -8.90 16.92
CA THR A 14 -14.24 -9.51 15.63
C THR A 14 -15.39 -9.55 14.63
N ALA A 15 -16.63 -9.75 15.08
CA ALA A 15 -17.80 -9.71 14.21
C ALA A 15 -18.00 -8.33 13.55
N ASP A 16 -17.74 -7.25 14.29
CA ASP A 16 -17.83 -5.89 13.76
C ASP A 16 -16.71 -5.59 12.77
N ILE A 17 -15.51 -6.12 13.00
CA ILE A 17 -14.40 -6.03 12.06
C ILE A 17 -14.75 -6.74 10.75
N ALA A 18 -15.29 -7.94 10.82
CA ALA A 18 -15.71 -8.70 9.64
C ALA A 18 -16.74 -7.92 8.81
N LYS A 19 -17.72 -7.31 9.47
CA LYS A 19 -18.74 -6.47 8.82
C LYS A 19 -18.11 -5.26 8.13
N LEU A 20 -17.15 -4.62 8.78
CA LEU A 20 -16.45 -3.45 8.24
C LEU A 20 -15.64 -3.82 6.98
N LEU A 21 -14.94 -4.95 7.00
CA LEU A 21 -14.20 -5.43 5.82
C LEU A 21 -15.12 -5.69 4.63
N ILE A 22 -16.27 -6.32 4.86
CA ILE A 22 -17.26 -6.61 3.82
C ILE A 22 -17.90 -5.31 3.31
N GLN A 23 -18.33 -4.45 4.20
CA GLN A 23 -19.03 -3.20 3.87
C GLN A 23 -18.17 -2.28 2.99
N HIS A 24 -16.89 -2.16 3.29
CA HIS A 24 -15.98 -1.27 2.58
C HIS A 24 -15.14 -1.98 1.52
N ARG A 25 -15.33 -3.28 1.32
CA ARG A 25 -14.60 -4.10 0.34
C ARG A 25 -13.09 -3.99 0.52
N ILE A 26 -12.62 -4.05 1.77
CA ILE A 26 -11.22 -4.05 2.14
C ILE A 26 -10.86 -5.40 2.74
N SER A 27 -9.59 -5.78 2.65
CA SER A 27 -9.11 -7.10 3.09
C SER A 27 -8.35 -7.06 4.40
N ALA A 28 -8.09 -5.87 4.93
CA ALA A 28 -7.45 -5.67 6.22
C ALA A 28 -7.73 -4.28 6.77
N VAL A 29 -7.62 -4.14 8.08
CA VAL A 29 -7.81 -2.88 8.78
C VAL A 29 -6.76 -2.72 9.87
N PRO A 30 -6.17 -1.51 10.03
CA PRO A 30 -5.25 -1.23 11.13
C PRO A 30 -5.99 -1.18 12.47
N VAL A 31 -5.31 -1.67 13.50
CA VAL A 31 -5.77 -1.58 14.88
C VAL A 31 -4.99 -0.47 15.59
N VAL A 32 -5.71 0.44 16.22
CA VAL A 32 -5.13 1.58 16.95
C VAL A 32 -5.44 1.48 18.44
N ASP A 33 -4.52 1.98 19.25
CA ASP A 33 -4.73 2.10 20.70
C ASP A 33 -5.45 3.41 21.07
N ALA A 34 -5.60 3.65 22.36
CA ALA A 34 -6.29 4.85 22.85
C ALA A 34 -5.58 6.17 22.47
N SER A 35 -4.28 6.12 22.18
CA SER A 35 -3.49 7.29 21.71
C SER A 35 -3.59 7.51 20.21
N GLY A 36 -4.20 6.58 19.46
CA GLY A 36 -4.26 6.63 18.00
C GLY A 36 -3.06 5.98 17.32
N ALA A 37 -2.15 5.39 18.07
CA ALA A 37 -1.00 4.67 17.50
C ALA A 37 -1.42 3.32 16.94
N VAL A 38 -0.88 2.96 15.78
CA VAL A 38 -1.15 1.67 15.15
C VAL A 38 -0.37 0.58 15.88
N VAL A 39 -1.09 -0.39 16.44
CA VAL A 39 -0.50 -1.49 17.23
C VAL A 39 -0.58 -2.84 16.52
N GLY A 40 -1.38 -2.95 15.47
CA GLY A 40 -1.53 -4.20 14.74
C GLY A 40 -2.34 -4.03 13.47
N LEU A 41 -2.50 -5.13 12.73
CA LEU A 41 -3.40 -5.24 11.57
C LEU A 41 -4.28 -6.48 11.74
N VAL A 42 -5.54 -6.36 11.35
CA VAL A 42 -6.45 -7.49 11.22
C VAL A 42 -6.78 -7.68 9.76
N SER A 43 -6.45 -8.84 9.22
CA SER A 43 -6.76 -9.24 7.85
C SER A 43 -7.89 -10.26 7.81
N GLU A 44 -8.40 -10.55 6.61
CA GLU A 44 -9.33 -11.66 6.40
C GLU A 44 -8.73 -12.99 6.91
N HIS A 45 -7.44 -13.20 6.63
CA HIS A 45 -6.72 -14.39 7.09
C HIS A 45 -6.70 -14.49 8.62
N ASP A 46 -6.46 -13.38 9.33
CA ASP A 46 -6.44 -13.34 10.78
C ASP A 46 -7.80 -13.71 11.38
N LEU A 47 -8.89 -13.24 10.78
CA LEU A 47 -10.24 -13.56 11.23
C LEU A 47 -10.60 -15.03 11.05
N ILE A 48 -10.02 -15.68 10.03
CA ILE A 48 -10.25 -17.11 9.76
C ILE A 48 -9.35 -17.99 10.61
N SER A 49 -8.08 -17.61 10.76
CA SER A 49 -7.05 -18.47 11.36
C SER A 49 -6.87 -18.31 12.86
N ARG A 50 -7.32 -17.22 13.43
CA ARG A 50 -7.18 -16.93 14.86
C ARG A 50 -8.54 -16.82 15.53
N GLU A 51 -8.60 -17.21 16.79
CA GLU A 51 -9.80 -17.13 17.61
C GLU A 51 -9.64 -16.08 18.71
N GLY A 52 -10.72 -15.35 18.99
CA GLY A 52 -10.78 -14.39 20.05
C GLY A 52 -11.91 -13.40 19.85
N PRO A 53 -12.41 -12.77 20.94
CA PRO A 53 -13.57 -11.88 20.86
C PRO A 53 -13.29 -10.49 20.31
N THR A 54 -12.03 -10.03 20.34
CA THR A 54 -11.69 -8.63 19.99
C THR A 54 -10.53 -8.54 19.01
N ALA A 55 -10.33 -7.33 18.48
CA ALA A 55 -9.22 -7.01 17.57
C ALA A 55 -7.85 -7.40 18.18
N LEU A 56 -7.65 -7.12 19.46
CA LEU A 56 -6.40 -7.45 20.15
C LEU A 56 -6.06 -8.94 20.08
N ASP A 57 -7.06 -9.80 20.13
CA ASP A 57 -6.88 -11.26 20.16
C ASP A 57 -6.48 -11.83 18.79
N VAL A 58 -6.94 -11.21 17.71
CA VAL A 58 -6.75 -11.74 16.35
C VAL A 58 -5.75 -10.94 15.51
N MET A 59 -5.35 -9.74 15.93
CA MET A 59 -4.43 -8.90 15.16
C MET A 59 -3.04 -9.51 15.04
N SER A 60 -2.37 -9.19 13.94
CA SER A 60 -0.96 -9.45 13.76
C SER A 60 -0.17 -8.28 14.36
N PRO A 61 0.65 -8.52 15.41
CA PRO A 61 1.47 -7.48 16.03
C PRO A 61 2.76 -7.22 15.25
N GLY A 62 3.53 -6.19 15.67
CA GLY A 62 4.87 -5.97 15.13
C GLY A 62 4.86 -5.32 13.75
N ILE A 63 4.02 -4.34 13.55
CA ILE A 63 3.86 -3.68 12.27
C ILE A 63 5.11 -2.91 11.86
N VAL A 64 5.55 -3.14 10.63
CA VAL A 64 6.50 -2.26 9.95
C VAL A 64 5.70 -1.18 9.24
N SER A 65 5.93 0.08 9.60
CA SER A 65 5.29 1.23 8.96
C SER A 65 6.32 2.08 8.21
N VAL A 66 5.84 2.87 7.27
CA VAL A 66 6.63 3.83 6.51
C VAL A 66 6.01 5.22 6.62
N THR A 67 6.74 6.24 6.19
CA THR A 67 6.24 7.62 6.11
C THR A 67 5.91 7.98 4.67
N GLU A 68 5.23 9.12 4.47
CA GLU A 68 4.94 9.63 3.12
C GLU A 68 6.21 9.89 2.30
N ASP A 69 7.33 10.18 2.98
CA ASP A 69 8.62 10.48 2.33
C ASP A 69 9.45 9.23 2.02
N THR A 70 8.99 8.05 2.43
CA THR A 70 9.69 6.79 2.16
C THR A 70 9.68 6.51 0.66
N ASP A 71 10.85 6.17 0.10
CA ASP A 71 10.99 5.83 -1.31
C ASP A 71 10.16 4.59 -1.66
N VAL A 72 9.55 4.61 -2.84
CA VAL A 72 8.76 3.49 -3.39
C VAL A 72 9.58 2.22 -3.47
N ASP A 73 10.87 2.31 -3.78
CA ASP A 73 11.75 1.13 -3.84
C ASP A 73 11.93 0.48 -2.47
N ASP A 74 12.00 1.27 -1.39
CA ASP A 74 12.06 0.75 -0.03
C ASP A 74 10.76 0.04 0.36
N VAL A 75 9.61 0.58 -0.04
CA VAL A 75 8.30 -0.04 0.17
C VAL A 75 8.22 -1.36 -0.62
N ARG A 76 8.70 -1.38 -1.86
CA ARG A 76 8.76 -2.59 -2.69
C ARG A 76 9.55 -3.69 -2.00
N HIS A 77 10.72 -3.38 -1.43
CA HIS A 77 11.54 -4.34 -0.70
C HIS A 77 10.82 -4.91 0.51
N LEU A 78 10.08 -4.10 1.26
CA LEU A 78 9.27 -4.57 2.39
C LEU A 78 8.19 -5.56 1.93
N LEU A 79 7.50 -5.26 0.84
CA LEU A 79 6.40 -6.08 0.33
C LEU A 79 6.87 -7.39 -0.30
N VAL A 80 8.05 -7.41 -0.91
CA VAL A 80 8.59 -8.58 -1.61
C VAL A 80 9.52 -9.38 -0.72
N ASP A 81 10.59 -8.75 -0.21
CA ASP A 81 11.67 -9.46 0.49
C ASP A 81 11.26 -9.92 1.88
N ARG A 82 10.46 -9.12 2.59
CA ARG A 82 9.96 -9.45 3.93
C ARG A 82 8.59 -10.12 3.93
N ARG A 83 7.99 -10.32 2.75
CA ARG A 83 6.66 -10.92 2.59
C ARG A 83 5.57 -10.21 3.39
N ILE A 84 5.73 -8.93 3.62
CA ILE A 84 4.71 -8.10 4.23
C ILE A 84 3.67 -7.77 3.17
N ARG A 85 2.39 -8.04 3.43
CA ARG A 85 1.33 -7.84 2.43
C ARG A 85 0.84 -6.40 2.37
N ARG A 86 0.89 -5.69 3.50
CA ARG A 86 0.40 -4.34 3.64
C ARG A 86 1.31 -3.55 4.55
N VAL A 87 1.57 -2.31 4.18
CA VAL A 87 2.43 -1.41 4.94
C VAL A 87 1.64 -0.15 5.28
N PRO A 88 1.40 0.14 6.57
CA PRO A 88 0.80 1.41 6.97
C PRO A 88 1.73 2.58 6.67
N VAL A 89 1.14 3.67 6.18
CA VAL A 89 1.85 4.92 5.91
C VAL A 89 1.46 5.93 6.98
N MET A 90 2.46 6.46 7.67
CA MET A 90 2.31 7.39 8.77
C MET A 90 2.78 8.79 8.38
N SER A 91 2.13 9.81 8.91
CA SER A 91 2.56 11.20 8.79
C SER A 91 2.31 11.90 10.11
N GLY A 92 3.37 12.41 10.74
CA GLY A 92 3.27 13.11 12.02
C GLY A 92 2.64 12.28 13.14
N GLY A 93 2.86 10.97 13.17
CA GLY A 93 2.27 10.05 14.15
C GLY A 93 0.83 9.61 13.82
N ARG A 94 0.29 10.03 12.69
CA ARG A 94 -1.04 9.67 12.22
C ARG A 94 -0.99 8.70 11.06
N LEU A 95 -1.92 7.75 11.01
CA LEU A 95 -2.11 6.86 9.88
C LEU A 95 -2.79 7.62 8.74
N VAL A 96 -2.12 7.72 7.59
CA VAL A 96 -2.64 8.43 6.41
C VAL A 96 -2.97 7.52 5.24
N GLY A 97 -2.49 6.28 5.26
CA GLY A 97 -2.79 5.33 4.19
C GLY A 97 -2.26 3.94 4.47
N ILE A 98 -2.59 3.01 3.58
CA ILE A 98 -2.05 1.65 3.56
C ILE A 98 -1.61 1.36 2.14
N VAL A 99 -0.40 0.85 1.98
CA VAL A 99 0.15 0.41 0.69
C VAL A 99 0.15 -1.11 0.64
N SER A 100 -0.37 -1.66 -0.43
CA SER A 100 -0.37 -3.10 -0.71
C SER A 100 0.43 -3.41 -1.97
N ARG A 101 0.62 -4.70 -2.25
CA ARG A 101 1.25 -5.14 -3.51
C ARG A 101 0.49 -4.64 -4.73
N ALA A 102 -0.85 -4.62 -4.66
CA ALA A 102 -1.68 -4.11 -5.76
C ALA A 102 -1.40 -2.64 -6.08
N ASP A 103 -1.13 -1.82 -5.05
CA ASP A 103 -0.79 -0.41 -5.25
C ASP A 103 0.55 -0.26 -5.98
N ILE A 104 1.54 -1.10 -5.66
CA ILE A 104 2.84 -1.10 -6.35
C ILE A 104 2.70 -1.58 -7.80
N VAL A 105 1.90 -2.60 -8.05
CA VAL A 105 1.61 -3.08 -9.40
C VAL A 105 0.96 -1.97 -10.24
N ALA A 106 0.03 -1.23 -9.65
CA ALA A 106 -0.59 -0.08 -10.33
C ALA A 106 0.42 1.01 -10.70
N LEU A 107 1.41 1.27 -9.85
CA LEU A 107 2.49 2.21 -10.15
C LEU A 107 3.36 1.75 -11.31
N ILE A 108 3.63 0.45 -11.41
CA ILE A 108 4.38 -0.14 -12.55
C ILE A 108 3.63 0.10 -13.86
N ALA A 109 2.30 -0.05 -13.86
CA ALA A 109 1.48 0.21 -15.03
C ALA A 109 1.47 1.69 -15.45
N MET A 110 1.86 2.59 -14.56
CA MET A 110 1.94 4.03 -14.80
C MET A 110 3.37 4.52 -15.13
N GLU A 111 4.30 3.61 -15.33
CA GLU A 111 5.68 3.97 -15.68
C GLU A 111 5.85 4.07 -17.18
N TRP A 112 6.47 5.16 -17.62
CA TRP A 112 6.75 5.45 -19.02
C TRP A 112 8.26 5.63 -19.22
N VAL A 113 8.76 5.24 -20.39
CA VAL A 113 10.16 5.45 -20.77
C VAL A 113 10.22 6.15 -22.13
N CYS A 114 11.08 7.17 -22.22
CA CYS A 114 11.34 7.83 -23.49
C CYS A 114 12.22 6.94 -24.38
N GLU A 115 11.74 6.57 -25.56
CA GLU A 115 12.50 5.74 -26.53
C GLU A 115 13.76 6.43 -27.04
N VAL A 116 13.83 7.76 -26.97
CA VAL A 116 14.97 8.52 -27.51
C VAL A 116 16.14 8.56 -26.53
N CYS A 117 15.89 8.89 -25.25
CA CYS A 117 16.96 9.12 -24.27
C CYS A 117 16.90 8.18 -23.05
N GLY A 118 15.85 7.37 -22.90
CA GLY A 118 15.69 6.47 -21.77
C GLY A 118 15.19 7.10 -20.49
N THR A 119 14.82 8.40 -20.50
CA THR A 119 14.24 9.07 -19.33
C THR A 119 12.94 8.38 -18.91
N GLN A 120 12.81 8.09 -17.61
CA GLN A 120 11.61 7.49 -17.04
C GLN A 120 10.69 8.57 -16.47
N ALA A 121 9.38 8.36 -16.64
CA ALA A 121 8.35 9.23 -16.09
C ALA A 121 7.20 8.38 -15.53
N ARG A 122 6.49 8.92 -14.53
CA ARG A 122 5.34 8.27 -13.90
C ARG A 122 4.08 9.11 -14.10
N GLY A 123 2.95 8.46 -14.28
CA GLY A 123 1.64 9.07 -14.40
C GLY A 123 0.68 8.22 -15.21
N GLU A 124 -0.59 8.58 -15.19
CA GLU A 124 -1.63 7.91 -15.99
C GLU A 124 -1.39 8.09 -17.49
N HIS A 125 -0.76 9.20 -17.84
CA HIS A 125 -0.44 9.56 -19.22
C HIS A 125 1.06 9.88 -19.34
N PRO A 126 1.66 9.67 -20.52
CA PRO A 126 3.03 10.08 -20.73
C PRO A 126 3.14 11.62 -20.68
N PRO A 127 4.33 12.17 -20.35
CA PRO A 127 4.55 13.62 -20.42
C PRO A 127 4.26 14.17 -21.82
N ALA A 128 3.84 15.42 -21.90
CA ALA A 128 3.61 16.10 -23.19
C ALA A 128 4.88 16.19 -24.04
N SER A 129 6.04 16.32 -23.37
CA SER A 129 7.36 16.26 -23.99
C SER A 129 8.36 15.72 -22.98
N CYS A 130 9.45 15.12 -23.47
CA CYS A 130 10.50 14.61 -22.59
C CYS A 130 11.23 15.77 -21.90
N PRO A 131 11.34 15.76 -20.56
CA PRO A 131 12.04 16.82 -19.83
C PRO A 131 13.55 16.82 -20.08
N THR A 132 14.10 15.72 -20.61
CA THR A 132 15.54 15.60 -20.86
C THR A 132 15.93 15.90 -22.29
N CYS A 133 15.23 15.32 -23.28
CA CYS A 133 15.60 15.46 -24.70
C CYS A 133 14.56 16.21 -25.53
N ALA A 134 13.45 16.67 -24.95
CA ALA A 134 12.36 17.37 -25.60
C ALA A 134 11.62 16.54 -26.68
N ALA A 135 11.77 15.22 -26.69
CA ALA A 135 11.03 14.36 -27.62
C ALA A 135 9.52 14.48 -27.39
N ASP A 136 8.73 14.27 -28.45
CA ASP A 136 7.27 14.32 -28.40
C ASP A 136 6.69 13.20 -27.51
N THR A 137 5.50 13.42 -26.98
CA THR A 137 4.76 12.45 -26.15
C THR A 137 4.62 11.08 -26.81
N VAL A 138 4.51 11.01 -28.13
CA VAL A 138 4.40 9.74 -28.89
C VAL A 138 5.65 8.87 -28.79
N ARG A 139 6.77 9.42 -28.31
CA ARG A 139 8.03 8.68 -28.10
C ARG A 139 8.10 8.02 -26.73
N PHE A 140 7.09 8.16 -25.89
CA PHE A 140 6.99 7.46 -24.63
C PHE A 140 6.25 6.13 -24.80
N VAL A 141 6.83 5.08 -24.25
CA VAL A 141 6.23 3.73 -24.21
C VAL A 141 6.13 3.27 -22.77
N HIS A 142 5.24 2.33 -22.50
CA HIS A 142 5.18 1.71 -21.18
C HIS A 142 6.48 0.98 -20.86
N LEU A 143 6.98 1.16 -19.64
CA LEU A 143 8.14 0.42 -19.16
C LEU A 143 7.73 -1.04 -19.02
N GLN A 144 8.26 -1.90 -19.88
CA GLN A 144 8.03 -3.33 -19.81
C GLN A 144 9.15 -4.00 -19.01
N GLN A 145 8.77 -4.74 -17.97
CA GLN A 145 9.71 -5.63 -17.32
C GLN A 145 9.94 -6.85 -18.21
N PRO A 146 11.20 -7.30 -18.35
CA PRO A 146 11.47 -8.53 -19.10
C PRO A 146 10.74 -9.72 -18.48
N PRO A 147 10.24 -10.66 -19.30
CA PRO A 147 9.59 -11.86 -18.78
C PRO A 147 10.56 -12.65 -17.88
N GLY A 148 10.13 -12.98 -16.68
CA GLY A 148 10.90 -13.84 -15.76
C GLY A 148 11.71 -13.13 -14.68
N THR A 149 11.54 -11.83 -14.49
CA THR A 149 12.12 -11.11 -13.34
C THR A 149 11.07 -10.72 -12.32
#